data_886eff6ccd1a6771f55ad3b9ad555be0
#
_entry.id   886eff6ccd1a6771f55ad3b9ad555be0
#
_cell.length_a   1.000
_cell.length_b   1.000
_cell.length_c   1.000
_cell.angle_alpha   90.00
_cell.angle_beta   90.00
_cell.angle_gamma   90.00
#
_symmetry.space_group_name_H-M   'P 1'
#
loop_
_entity.id
_entity.type
_entity.pdbx_description
1 polymer ?
#
loop_
_entity_poly.entity_id
_entity_poly.type
_entity_poly.pdbx_seq_one_letter_code
_entity_poly.pdbx_strand_id
1 'polypeptide(L)'
;MQPPKQIVFRLSVILAFGAAAIAATAQSLPEAVSTNGVLYMTGGIGEDEAKAFLSLAPRYSLRMMFTSANGSYLADVDVRIRNADGRAILDTRTDGPFLYIMLPAGRYHIVANAGRSDVGRWVEVPRSGGVDLRFSLEERVTGDNGFNCGACRAATSLRPPA
;
A
#
# COMPACT_ATOMS: atom_id res chain seq x y z
N MET A 1 3.90 81.03 38.25
CA MET A 1 4.34 80.50 36.91
C MET A 1 4.42 79.00 36.99
N GLN A 2 3.38 78.31 36.50
CA GLN A 2 3.35 76.87 36.43
C GLN A 2 3.48 76.45 34.96
N PRO A 3 4.31 75.47 34.60
CA PRO A 3 4.38 74.98 33.26
C PRO A 3 3.25 73.96 32.99
N PRO A 4 2.80 73.79 31.75
CA PRO A 4 1.66 72.96 31.38
C PRO A 4 1.99 71.48 31.38
N LYS A 5 1.03 70.69 31.86
CA LYS A 5 1.08 69.25 31.87
C LYS A 5 0.94 68.68 30.43
N GLN A 6 2.00 68.04 29.95
CA GLN A 6 2.00 67.29 28.69
C GLN A 6 1.24 65.96 28.91
N ILE A 7 0.10 65.84 28.27
CA ILE A 7 -0.66 64.58 28.20
C ILE A 7 -0.04 63.75 27.10
N VAL A 8 0.73 62.72 27.52
CA VAL A 8 1.31 61.74 26.60
C VAL A 8 0.25 60.67 26.32
N PHE A 9 -0.38 60.77 25.17
CA PHE A 9 -1.28 59.72 24.65
C PHE A 9 -0.43 58.53 24.22
N ARG A 10 -0.39 57.48 25.03
CA ARG A 10 0.22 56.20 24.67
C ARG A 10 -0.75 55.41 23.81
N LEU A 11 -0.53 55.46 22.50
CA LEU A 11 -1.22 54.61 21.53
C LEU A 11 -0.65 53.20 21.63
N SER A 12 -1.32 52.30 22.35
CA SER A 12 -0.98 50.88 22.41
C SER A 12 -1.55 50.20 21.16
N VAL A 13 -0.70 49.98 20.18
CA VAL A 13 -1.03 49.14 19.03
C VAL A 13 -0.87 47.68 19.48
N ILE A 14 -1.99 47.01 19.73
CA ILE A 14 -2.03 45.55 19.97
C ILE A 14 -1.95 44.87 18.61
N LEU A 15 -0.76 44.38 18.25
CA LEU A 15 -0.53 43.56 17.09
C LEU A 15 -0.98 42.12 17.43
N ALA A 16 -2.22 41.78 17.09
CA ALA A 16 -2.72 40.42 17.20
C ALA A 16 -2.07 39.55 16.10
N PHE A 17 -1.00 38.84 16.44
CA PHE A 17 -0.42 37.81 15.60
C PHE A 17 -1.34 36.59 15.67
N GLY A 18 -2.18 36.41 14.66
CA GLY A 18 -2.95 35.20 14.45
C GLY A 18 -2.00 34.07 14.11
N ALA A 19 -1.72 33.20 15.09
CA ALA A 19 -1.02 31.92 14.85
C ALA A 19 -1.95 31.01 14.03
N ALA A 20 -1.77 30.99 12.70
CA ALA A 20 -2.35 29.98 11.85
C ALA A 20 -1.64 28.64 12.21
N ALA A 21 -2.30 27.80 12.98
CA ALA A 21 -1.87 26.43 13.23
C ALA A 21 -1.94 25.68 11.88
N ILE A 22 -0.79 25.51 11.22
CA ILE A 22 -0.65 24.60 10.10
C ILE A 22 -0.78 23.22 10.71
N ALA A 23 -1.95 22.57 10.54
CA ALA A 23 -2.13 21.17 10.84
C ALA A 23 -1.22 20.40 9.88
N ALA A 24 -0.02 20.02 10.33
CA ALA A 24 0.82 19.07 9.65
C ALA A 24 0.05 17.73 9.67
N THR A 25 -0.49 17.32 8.52
CA THR A 25 -0.97 15.98 8.32
C THR A 25 0.25 15.07 8.46
N ALA A 26 0.36 14.40 9.61
CA ALA A 26 1.36 13.36 9.80
C ALA A 26 1.06 12.25 8.79
N GLN A 27 1.83 12.18 7.72
CA GLN A 27 1.82 11.05 6.81
C GLN A 27 2.29 9.84 7.62
N SER A 28 1.40 8.88 7.85
CA SER A 28 1.77 7.63 8.47
C SER A 28 2.71 6.90 7.50
N LEU A 29 4.00 6.84 7.87
CA LEU A 29 4.95 5.99 7.17
C LEU A 29 4.51 4.54 7.33
N PRO A 30 4.62 3.70 6.28
CA PRO A 30 4.34 2.28 6.38
C PRO A 30 5.16 1.66 7.52
N GLU A 31 4.49 0.91 8.39
CA GLU A 31 5.14 0.29 9.54
C GLU A 31 5.94 -0.95 9.09
N ALA A 32 7.21 -1.01 9.48
CA ALA A 32 8.04 -2.18 9.25
C ALA A 32 7.82 -3.20 10.37
N VAL A 33 7.45 -4.41 9.99
CA VAL A 33 7.19 -5.53 10.91
C VAL A 33 8.36 -6.50 10.89
N SER A 34 8.70 -7.09 12.03
CA SER A 34 9.72 -8.14 12.13
C SER A 34 9.07 -9.48 12.51
N THR A 35 9.23 -10.47 11.66
CA THR A 35 8.76 -11.84 11.89
C THR A 35 9.92 -12.81 11.67
N ASN A 36 10.22 -13.65 12.65
CA ASN A 36 11.33 -14.61 12.61
C ASN A 36 12.70 -13.98 12.26
N GLY A 37 12.93 -12.71 12.67
CA GLY A 37 14.15 -11.96 12.36
C GLY A 37 14.20 -11.38 10.93
N VAL A 38 13.13 -11.47 10.18
CA VAL A 38 12.97 -10.88 8.85
C VAL A 38 12.19 -9.57 8.98
N LEU A 39 12.80 -8.47 8.55
CA LEU A 39 12.15 -7.17 8.50
C LEU A 39 11.44 -7.02 7.16
N TYR A 40 10.15 -6.70 7.20
CA TYR A 40 9.36 -6.44 6.02
C TYR A 40 8.32 -5.33 6.26
N MET A 41 7.78 -4.80 5.19
CA MET A 41 6.66 -3.86 5.20
C MET A 41 5.72 -4.18 4.05
N THR A 42 4.43 -3.99 4.28
CA THR A 42 3.37 -4.16 3.28
C THR A 42 2.41 -2.98 3.30
N GLY A 43 1.76 -2.68 2.18
CA GLY A 43 0.86 -1.54 2.05
C GLY A 43 0.90 -0.91 0.66
N GLY A 44 0.78 0.42 0.59
CA GLY A 44 0.78 1.19 -0.66
C GLY A 44 -0.62 1.46 -1.18
N ILE A 45 -1.61 1.52 -0.29
CA ILE A 45 -2.98 1.92 -0.63
C ILE A 45 -3.08 3.44 -0.57
N GLY A 46 -3.38 4.03 -1.72
CA GLY A 46 -3.42 5.48 -1.88
C GLY A 46 -2.08 6.09 -2.31
N GLU A 47 -2.16 7.30 -2.83
CA GLU A 47 -1.03 7.93 -3.51
C GLU A 47 0.13 8.25 -2.56
N ASP A 48 -0.17 8.75 -1.37
CA ASP A 48 0.85 9.19 -0.41
C ASP A 48 1.62 8.00 0.16
N GLU A 49 0.92 6.91 0.50
CA GLU A 49 1.56 5.69 0.98
C GLU A 49 2.38 5.02 -0.13
N ALA A 50 1.87 4.96 -1.36
CA ALA A 50 2.62 4.45 -2.51
C ALA A 50 3.91 5.25 -2.75
N LYS A 51 3.87 6.59 -2.65
CA LYS A 51 5.07 7.43 -2.73
C LYS A 51 6.07 7.14 -1.60
N ALA A 52 5.56 6.92 -0.37
CA ALA A 52 6.40 6.54 0.76
C ALA A 52 7.11 5.20 0.50
N PHE A 53 6.41 4.18 -0.01
CA PHE A 53 7.02 2.92 -0.43
C PHE A 53 8.13 3.11 -1.46
N LEU A 54 7.89 3.90 -2.50
CA LEU A 54 8.90 4.17 -3.53
C LEU A 54 10.14 4.85 -2.95
N SER A 55 9.97 5.77 -2.00
CA SER A 55 11.09 6.45 -1.34
C SER A 55 11.94 5.52 -0.46
N LEU A 56 11.31 4.50 0.13
CA LEU A 56 11.95 3.51 0.99
C LEU A 56 12.54 2.32 0.21
N ALA A 57 12.19 2.15 -1.06
CA ALA A 57 12.60 1.03 -1.90
C ALA A 57 14.11 0.71 -1.86
N PRO A 58 15.04 1.71 -1.90
CA PRO A 58 16.48 1.42 -1.86
C PRO A 58 16.96 0.74 -0.57
N ARG A 59 16.17 0.78 0.49
CA ARG A 59 16.52 0.18 1.79
C ARG A 59 16.24 -1.32 1.87
N TYR A 60 15.51 -1.88 0.90
CA TYR A 60 15.05 -3.28 0.90
C TYR A 60 15.71 -4.07 -0.22
N SER A 61 16.13 -5.29 0.10
CA SER A 61 16.82 -6.18 -0.84
C SER A 61 15.88 -6.93 -1.79
N LEU A 62 14.61 -7.12 -1.38
CA LEU A 62 13.56 -7.71 -2.22
C LEU A 62 12.32 -6.81 -2.18
N ARG A 63 11.84 -6.42 -3.35
CA ARG A 63 10.67 -5.56 -3.52
C ARG A 63 9.70 -6.24 -4.46
N MET A 64 8.48 -6.40 -4.00
CA MET A 64 7.42 -7.06 -4.77
C MET A 64 6.25 -6.12 -4.97
N MET A 65 5.63 -6.22 -6.15
CA MET A 65 4.38 -5.56 -6.50
C MET A 65 3.41 -6.58 -7.05
N PHE A 66 2.16 -6.51 -6.58
CA PHE A 66 1.09 -7.43 -6.93
C PHE A 66 0.02 -6.72 -7.74
N THR A 67 -0.32 -7.31 -8.89
CA THR A 67 -1.37 -6.83 -9.77
C THR A 67 -2.25 -7.99 -10.20
N SER A 68 -3.49 -7.70 -10.54
CA SER A 68 -4.36 -8.65 -11.24
C SER A 68 -3.96 -8.74 -12.73
N ALA A 69 -4.53 -9.70 -13.43
CA ALA A 69 -4.28 -9.88 -14.86
C ALA A 69 -4.66 -8.67 -15.71
N ASN A 70 -5.62 -7.85 -15.27
CA ASN A 70 -6.02 -6.60 -15.92
C ASN A 70 -5.16 -5.38 -15.53
N GLY A 71 -4.16 -5.57 -14.66
CA GLY A 71 -3.23 -4.53 -14.22
C GLY A 71 -3.66 -3.75 -12.98
N SER A 72 -4.82 -4.04 -12.38
CA SER A 72 -5.24 -3.42 -11.12
C SER A 72 -4.35 -3.88 -9.96
N TYR A 73 -4.08 -3.00 -9.02
CA TYR A 73 -3.32 -3.34 -7.81
C TYR A 73 -4.10 -4.29 -6.92
N LEU A 74 -3.38 -5.26 -6.32
CA LEU A 74 -3.94 -6.26 -5.42
C LEU A 74 -3.45 -6.08 -3.99
N ALA A 75 -4.37 -6.18 -3.05
CA ALA A 75 -4.11 -6.41 -1.64
C ALA A 75 -4.50 -7.86 -1.29
N ASP A 76 -4.36 -8.22 -0.02
CA ASP A 76 -4.78 -9.53 0.49
C ASP A 76 -4.12 -10.73 -0.21
N VAL A 77 -2.90 -10.55 -0.72
CA VAL A 77 -2.12 -11.61 -1.36
C VAL A 77 -1.39 -12.41 -0.29
N ASP A 78 -1.61 -13.73 -0.27
CA ASP A 78 -0.85 -14.65 0.59
C ASP A 78 0.51 -14.90 -0.04
N VAL A 79 1.60 -14.59 0.68
CA VAL A 79 2.97 -14.71 0.20
C VAL A 79 3.76 -15.66 1.09
N ARG A 80 4.37 -16.67 0.49
CA ARG A 80 5.24 -17.64 1.15
C ARG A 80 6.64 -17.57 0.55
N ILE A 81 7.64 -17.39 1.39
CA ILE A 81 9.05 -17.29 0.99
C ILE A 81 9.82 -18.41 1.66
N ARG A 82 10.56 -19.17 0.87
CA ARG A 82 11.45 -20.23 1.33
C ARG A 82 12.85 -20.03 0.77
N ASN A 83 13.87 -20.43 1.52
CA ASN A 83 15.24 -20.44 1.01
C ASN A 83 15.49 -21.63 0.06
N ALA A 84 16.71 -21.74 -0.47
CA ALA A 84 17.09 -22.82 -1.39
C ALA A 84 16.95 -24.22 -0.77
N ASP A 85 17.07 -24.35 0.56
CA ASP A 85 16.95 -25.61 1.31
C ASP A 85 15.48 -25.95 1.65
N GLY A 86 14.52 -25.13 1.20
CA GLY A 86 13.10 -25.31 1.48
C GLY A 86 12.62 -24.81 2.84
N ARG A 87 13.52 -24.20 3.65
CA ARG A 87 13.17 -23.64 4.96
C ARG A 87 12.28 -22.42 4.78
N ALA A 88 11.19 -22.34 5.55
CA ALA A 88 10.33 -21.18 5.60
C ALA A 88 11.09 -19.97 6.16
N ILE A 89 11.05 -18.86 5.43
CA ILE A 89 11.66 -17.59 5.79
C ILE A 89 10.59 -16.60 6.22
N LEU A 90 9.51 -16.47 5.44
CA LEU A 90 8.39 -15.60 5.72
C LEU A 90 7.11 -16.20 5.12
N ASP A 91 6.06 -16.19 5.92
CA ASP A 91 4.68 -16.42 5.48
C ASP A 91 3.87 -15.23 5.95
N THR A 92 3.29 -14.48 5.03
CA THR A 92 2.55 -13.25 5.32
C THR A 92 1.44 -13.00 4.32
N ARG A 93 0.51 -12.12 4.69
CA ARG A 93 -0.54 -11.59 3.81
C ARG A 93 -0.30 -10.09 3.62
N THR A 94 -0.54 -9.60 2.40
CA THR A 94 -0.28 -8.20 2.09
C THR A 94 -1.48 -7.32 2.40
N ASP A 95 -1.23 -6.14 2.97
CA ASP A 95 -2.25 -5.11 3.25
C ASP A 95 -2.51 -4.22 2.03
N GLY A 96 -1.61 -4.27 1.03
CA GLY A 96 -1.68 -3.50 -0.20
C GLY A 96 -0.84 -4.12 -1.31
N PRO A 97 -0.63 -3.39 -2.42
CA PRO A 97 0.04 -3.93 -3.60
C PRO A 97 1.55 -4.10 -3.44
N PHE A 98 2.16 -3.52 -2.40
CA PHE A 98 3.60 -3.63 -2.19
C PHE A 98 3.95 -4.51 -1.00
N LEU A 99 5.03 -5.28 -1.16
CA LEU A 99 5.68 -6.03 -0.09
C LEU A 99 7.19 -5.90 -0.27
N TYR A 100 7.84 -5.20 0.67
CA TYR A 100 9.27 -4.97 0.68
C TYR A 100 9.90 -5.71 1.85
N ILE A 101 11.03 -6.41 1.60
CA ILE A 101 11.62 -7.32 2.56
C ILE A 101 13.13 -7.13 2.59
N MET A 102 13.72 -7.18 3.78
CA MET A 102 15.16 -7.27 3.97
C MET A 102 15.58 -8.74 4.10
N LEU A 103 16.12 -9.31 3.04
CA LEU A 103 16.66 -10.66 3.02
C LEU A 103 18.18 -10.62 2.82
N PRO A 104 18.94 -11.54 3.43
CA PRO A 104 20.33 -11.80 3.07
C PRO A 104 20.47 -12.19 1.60
N ALA A 105 21.66 -11.98 1.03
CA ALA A 105 21.97 -12.46 -0.30
C ALA A 105 21.77 -13.98 -0.38
N GLY A 106 21.10 -14.45 -1.41
CA GLY A 106 20.81 -15.88 -1.57
C GLY A 106 19.68 -16.16 -2.55
N ARG A 107 19.39 -17.43 -2.75
CA ARG A 107 18.32 -17.90 -3.63
C ARG A 107 17.08 -18.24 -2.82
N TYR A 108 15.94 -17.72 -3.26
CA TYR A 108 14.65 -17.87 -2.59
C TYR A 108 13.58 -18.32 -3.57
N HIS A 109 12.65 -19.15 -3.09
CA HIS A 109 11.44 -19.49 -3.79
C HIS A 109 10.28 -18.73 -3.17
N ILE A 110 9.60 -17.93 -3.98
CA ILE A 110 8.48 -17.08 -3.57
C ILE A 110 7.22 -17.62 -4.23
N VAL A 111 6.19 -17.85 -3.44
CA VAL A 111 4.86 -18.22 -3.92
C VAL A 111 3.87 -17.17 -3.48
N ALA A 112 3.14 -16.61 -4.44
CA ALA A 112 2.09 -15.62 -4.20
C ALA A 112 0.74 -16.19 -4.66
N ASN A 113 -0.31 -15.98 -3.86
CA ASN A 113 -1.67 -16.45 -4.10
C ASN A 113 -2.69 -15.36 -3.82
N ALA A 114 -3.57 -15.07 -4.78
CA ALA A 114 -4.71 -14.17 -4.63
C ALA A 114 -6.06 -14.93 -4.66
N GLY A 115 -6.03 -16.22 -4.34
CA GLY A 115 -7.20 -17.05 -4.10
C GLY A 115 -7.61 -18.01 -5.22
N ARG A 116 -7.05 -17.96 -6.45
CA ARG A 116 -7.32 -18.93 -7.51
C ARG A 116 -6.17 -19.91 -7.76
N SER A 117 -4.96 -19.39 -7.86
CA SER A 117 -3.79 -20.19 -8.18
C SER A 117 -2.55 -19.65 -7.51
N ASP A 118 -1.64 -20.52 -7.17
CA ASP A 118 -0.30 -20.19 -6.70
C ASP A 118 0.58 -19.82 -7.89
N VAL A 119 1.24 -18.68 -7.84
CA VAL A 119 2.27 -18.27 -8.78
C VAL A 119 3.61 -18.31 -8.08
N GLY A 120 4.45 -19.28 -8.44
CA GLY A 120 5.77 -19.48 -7.87
C GLY A 120 6.88 -18.92 -8.73
N ARG A 121 7.89 -18.26 -8.11
CA ARG A 121 9.11 -17.78 -8.78
C ARG A 121 10.34 -18.01 -7.92
N TRP A 122 11.43 -18.42 -8.57
CA TRP A 122 12.75 -18.36 -7.98
C TRP A 122 13.37 -16.97 -8.22
N VAL A 123 14.00 -16.46 -7.20
CA VAL A 123 14.72 -15.18 -7.24
C VAL A 123 16.08 -15.32 -6.57
N GLU A 124 17.05 -14.60 -7.07
CA GLU A 124 18.35 -14.45 -6.44
C GLU A 124 18.47 -13.03 -5.89
N VAL A 125 18.58 -12.90 -4.58
CA VAL A 125 18.81 -11.64 -3.88
C VAL A 125 20.31 -11.35 -3.91
N PRO A 126 20.73 -10.21 -4.48
CA PRO A 126 22.15 -9.87 -4.60
C PRO A 126 22.74 -9.45 -3.26
N ARG A 127 24.09 -9.42 -3.16
CA ARG A 127 24.82 -8.94 -1.97
C ARG A 127 24.72 -7.42 -1.78
N SER A 128 24.46 -6.69 -2.85
CA SER A 128 24.29 -5.24 -2.84
C SER A 128 23.17 -4.82 -3.77
N GLY A 129 22.45 -3.76 -3.40
CA GLY A 129 21.25 -3.32 -4.10
C GLY A 129 20.04 -4.18 -3.75
N GLY A 130 19.08 -4.25 -4.66
CA GLY A 130 17.84 -5.02 -4.46
C GLY A 130 17.27 -5.51 -5.78
N VAL A 131 16.34 -6.43 -5.70
CA VAL A 131 15.63 -7.01 -6.84
C VAL A 131 14.14 -6.65 -6.78
N ASP A 132 13.59 -6.27 -7.94
CA ASP A 132 12.19 -5.96 -8.10
C ASP A 132 11.47 -7.11 -8.79
N LEU A 133 10.37 -7.55 -8.22
CA LEU A 133 9.50 -8.57 -8.79
C LEU A 133 8.08 -8.03 -8.95
N ARG A 134 7.47 -8.35 -10.07
CA ARG A 134 6.04 -8.11 -10.29
C ARG A 134 5.32 -9.43 -10.45
N PHE A 135 4.27 -9.62 -9.65
CA PHE A 135 3.35 -10.74 -9.76
C PHE A 135 2.06 -10.26 -10.39
N SER A 136 1.64 -10.92 -11.49
CA SER A 136 0.31 -10.78 -12.05
C SER A 136 -0.48 -12.02 -11.67
N LEU A 137 -1.55 -11.85 -10.89
CA LEU A 137 -2.30 -12.93 -10.26
C LEU A 137 -3.76 -12.91 -10.74
N GLU A 138 -4.38 -14.08 -10.74
CA GLU A 138 -5.82 -14.20 -10.95
C GLU A 138 -6.54 -14.10 -9.60
N GLU A 139 -7.35 -13.05 -9.45
CA GLU A 139 -8.21 -12.87 -8.28
C GLU A 139 -9.29 -13.94 -8.22
N ARG A 140 -9.64 -14.34 -6.99
CA ARG A 140 -10.91 -14.99 -6.77
C ARG A 140 -12.00 -13.95 -6.98
N VAL A 141 -12.65 -13.98 -8.15
CA VAL A 141 -13.90 -13.24 -8.32
C VAL A 141 -14.89 -13.87 -7.32
N THR A 142 -15.09 -13.24 -6.17
CA THR A 142 -16.23 -13.48 -5.31
C THR A 142 -17.46 -12.91 -6.04
N GLY A 143 -17.77 -13.51 -7.19
CA GLY A 143 -18.97 -13.26 -7.93
C GLY A 143 -20.07 -14.13 -7.37
N ASP A 144 -20.55 -13.78 -6.20
CA ASP A 144 -21.91 -14.10 -5.83
C ASP A 144 -22.44 -13.08 -4.80
N ASN A 145 -22.30 -11.80 -5.12
CA ASN A 145 -23.36 -10.89 -4.71
C ASN A 145 -24.46 -11.08 -5.74
N GLY A 146 -25.32 -12.04 -5.45
CA GLY A 146 -26.52 -12.34 -6.23
C GLY A 146 -27.44 -11.13 -6.33
N PHE A 147 -27.06 -10.14 -7.11
CA PHE A 147 -28.02 -9.32 -7.82
C PHE A 147 -28.60 -10.19 -8.94
N ASN A 148 -29.33 -11.23 -8.51
CA ASN A 148 -30.27 -11.92 -9.34
C ASN A 148 -31.35 -10.89 -9.69
N CYS A 149 -31.09 -10.09 -10.73
CA CYS A 149 -32.06 -9.18 -11.30
C CYS A 149 -33.13 -10.04 -11.97
N GLY A 150 -34.01 -10.62 -11.16
CA GLY A 150 -35.19 -11.37 -11.63
C GLY A 150 -36.12 -10.54 -12.50
N ALA A 151 -35.87 -9.24 -12.63
CA ALA A 151 -36.65 -8.33 -13.46
C ALA A 151 -36.16 -8.22 -14.91
N CYS A 152 -34.95 -8.76 -15.25
CA CYS A 152 -34.43 -8.64 -16.63
C CYS A 152 -34.89 -9.78 -17.56
N ARG A 153 -35.66 -10.76 -17.09
CA ARG A 153 -36.17 -11.88 -17.92
C ARG A 153 -37.59 -11.68 -18.53
N ALA A 154 -38.24 -10.55 -18.29
CA ALA A 154 -39.64 -10.35 -18.71
C ALA A 154 -39.84 -9.52 -20.00
N ALA A 155 -38.80 -9.32 -20.82
CA ALA A 155 -38.89 -8.47 -22.01
C ALA A 155 -38.59 -9.18 -23.33
N THR A 156 -38.80 -10.51 -23.43
CA THR A 156 -38.65 -11.18 -24.75
C THR A 156 -39.76 -12.20 -24.95
N SER A 157 -41.02 -11.75 -25.05
CA SER A 157 -42.10 -12.49 -25.71
C SER A 157 -43.25 -11.58 -26.07
N LEU A 158 -43.01 -10.66 -27.00
CA LEU A 158 -44.08 -10.06 -27.78
C LEU A 158 -43.86 -10.47 -29.24
N ARG A 159 -44.46 -11.62 -29.60
CA ARG A 159 -44.69 -12.06 -30.98
C ARG A 159 -45.81 -11.23 -31.53
N PRO A 160 -45.74 -10.55 -32.70
CA PRO A 160 -46.83 -9.90 -33.31
C PRO A 160 -47.82 -10.94 -33.92
N PRO A 161 -49.12 -10.72 -33.89
CA PRO A 161 -50.10 -11.59 -34.56
C PRO A 161 -50.04 -11.42 -36.07
N ALA A 162 -50.43 -12.51 -36.75
CA ALA A 162 -50.48 -12.66 -38.21
C ALA A 162 -51.50 -11.73 -38.88
#